data_3f2fb9c52846eb3c1b4e8871efbe8f32
#
_entry.id   3f2fb9c52846eb3c1b4e8871efbe8f32
#
_cell.length_a   1.000
_cell.length_b   1.000
_cell.length_c   1.000
_cell.angle_alpha   90.00
_cell.angle_beta   90.00
_cell.angle_gamma   90.00
#
_symmetry.space_group_name_H-M   'P 1'
#
loop_
_entity.id
_entity.type
_entity.pdbx_description
1 polymer ?
#
loop_
_entity_poly.entity_id
_entity_poly.type
_entity_poly.pdbx_seq_one_letter_code
_entity_poly.pdbx_strand_id
1 'polypeptide(L)'
;MSELGEHEKLGNPKGLEATPEQEQQNAQPGSISGDGFYGAKPQQQQLQPQRQNLPSRTNASADSSANHGNIYPIEALSPYSHKWTIKARVTYKSPIKTWHKQSSEGKLFSVNLLDESGEIKMTGFNAECDAWYNVLQEGSVYYISSPCKVNMAKKQFSNLNNDYELALERDTVIEAVRCPC
;
A
#
# COMPACT_ATOMS: atom_id res chain seq x y z
N MET A 1 -27.05 14.39 59.62
CA MET A 1 -26.34 13.18 60.02
C MET A 1 -26.05 12.49 58.66
N SER A 2 -24.97 12.86 58.02
CA SER A 2 -23.59 12.33 58.12
C SER A 2 -23.54 10.90 57.69
N GLU A 3 -22.94 10.60 56.53
CA GLU A 3 -21.60 10.08 56.49
C GLU A 3 -21.11 10.00 55.04
N LEU A 4 -19.95 10.60 54.86
CA LEU A 4 -19.10 10.55 53.70
C LEU A 4 -18.38 9.20 53.66
N GLY A 5 -18.54 8.47 52.57
CA GLY A 5 -17.71 7.28 52.24
C GLY A 5 -16.43 7.73 51.59
N GLU A 6 -15.30 7.39 52.20
CA GLU A 6 -13.94 7.65 51.74
C GLU A 6 -13.61 6.90 50.44
N HIS A 7 -13.04 7.64 49.49
CA HIS A 7 -12.43 7.07 48.31
C HIS A 7 -11.04 6.54 48.63
N GLU A 8 -10.90 5.23 48.53
CA GLU A 8 -9.66 4.48 48.65
C GLU A 8 -8.72 4.80 47.47
N LYS A 9 -7.57 5.40 47.79
CA LYS A 9 -6.48 5.67 46.84
C LYS A 9 -5.78 4.38 46.47
N LEU A 10 -5.95 3.93 45.25
CA LEU A 10 -5.16 2.86 44.67
C LEU A 10 -3.72 3.32 44.36
N GLY A 11 -2.80 2.52 44.87
CA GLY A 11 -1.39 2.79 45.00
C GLY A 11 -0.63 3.02 43.70
N ASN A 12 0.44 3.79 43.90
CA ASN A 12 1.49 4.13 42.97
C ASN A 12 2.27 2.89 42.49
N PRO A 13 2.52 2.67 41.19
CA PRO A 13 3.40 1.60 40.75
C PRO A 13 4.86 1.98 40.99
N LYS A 14 5.54 1.09 41.70
CA LYS A 14 6.98 1.12 41.99
C LYS A 14 7.78 1.00 40.71
N GLY A 15 8.75 1.89 40.52
CA GLY A 15 9.75 1.84 39.47
C GLY A 15 10.65 0.61 39.61
N LEU A 16 10.93 -0.01 38.47
CA LEU A 16 11.95 -1.04 38.34
C LEU A 16 13.31 -0.35 38.16
N GLU A 17 14.17 -0.61 39.13
CA GLU A 17 15.56 -0.19 39.14
C GLU A 17 16.37 -0.95 38.07
N ALA A 18 17.21 -0.19 37.39
CA ALA A 18 18.24 -0.70 36.51
C ALA A 18 19.38 -1.34 37.31
N THR A 19 19.87 -2.50 36.88
CA THR A 19 21.08 -3.12 37.40
C THR A 19 22.17 -3.07 36.33
N PRO A 20 23.43 -2.76 36.71
CA PRO A 20 24.47 -2.33 35.80
C PRO A 20 25.34 -3.48 35.23
N GLU A 21 25.95 -3.15 34.10
CA GLU A 21 27.21 -3.58 33.50
C GLU A 21 27.96 -4.79 34.10
N GLN A 22 28.31 -5.71 33.21
CA GLN A 22 29.59 -6.40 33.28
C GLN A 22 30.30 -6.39 31.93
N GLU A 23 31.34 -5.55 31.86
CA GLU A 23 32.45 -5.67 30.94
C GLU A 23 33.16 -7.02 31.17
N GLN A 24 33.48 -7.70 30.07
CA GLN A 24 34.68 -8.52 30.02
C GLN A 24 35.33 -8.44 28.63
N GLN A 25 36.47 -7.83 28.65
CA GLN A 25 37.53 -7.85 27.66
C GLN A 25 37.98 -9.31 27.41
N ASN A 26 38.30 -9.69 26.18
CA ASN A 26 39.71 -10.03 25.89
C ASN A 26 39.91 -10.56 24.46
N ALA A 27 40.91 -10.02 23.84
CA ALA A 27 42.03 -10.58 23.10
C ALA A 27 41.82 -11.01 21.63
N GLN A 28 42.35 -10.17 20.73
CA GLN A 28 43.15 -10.61 19.59
C GLN A 28 44.52 -11.12 20.15
N PRO A 29 45.31 -11.89 19.39
CA PRO A 29 45.72 -11.75 17.99
C PRO A 29 46.06 -13.09 17.30
N GLY A 30 46.31 -13.03 15.98
CA GLY A 30 46.89 -14.17 15.29
C GLY A 30 46.96 -14.01 13.77
N SER A 31 47.85 -13.16 13.31
CA SER A 31 48.35 -13.18 11.93
C SER A 31 49.13 -14.45 11.66
N ILE A 32 48.84 -15.14 10.57
CA ILE A 32 49.75 -16.09 9.94
C ILE A 32 49.77 -15.81 8.45
N SER A 33 50.88 -15.27 8.01
CA SER A 33 51.36 -15.29 6.64
C SER A 33 51.68 -16.73 6.23
N GLY A 34 51.35 -17.09 5.03
CA GLY A 34 51.76 -18.34 4.43
C GLY A 34 51.76 -18.22 2.90
N ASP A 35 52.97 -17.97 2.40
CA ASP A 35 53.32 -17.86 1.00
C ASP A 35 53.05 -19.12 0.21
N GLY A 36 52.65 -18.90 -1.04
CA GLY A 36 53.23 -19.58 -2.18
C GLY A 36 52.72 -20.96 -2.55
N PHE A 37 52.06 -21.03 -3.67
CA PHE A 37 52.39 -22.09 -4.63
C PHE A 37 51.93 -21.71 -6.03
N TYR A 38 52.92 -21.65 -6.90
CA TYR A 38 52.77 -21.54 -8.38
C TYR A 38 52.09 -22.79 -8.92
N GLY A 39 51.03 -22.61 -9.68
CA GLY A 39 50.43 -23.71 -10.47
C GLY A 39 49.83 -23.19 -11.77
N ALA A 40 50.41 -23.59 -12.86
CA ALA A 40 50.17 -23.19 -14.23
C ALA A 40 48.71 -23.31 -14.71
N LYS A 41 48.31 -22.38 -15.58
CA LYS A 41 47.11 -22.41 -16.41
C LYS A 41 47.13 -23.65 -17.36
N PRO A 42 45.96 -24.22 -17.65
CA PRO A 42 45.60 -24.55 -19.01
C PRO A 42 44.37 -23.72 -19.46
N GLN A 43 44.56 -23.10 -20.61
CA GLN A 43 43.50 -22.58 -21.46
C GLN A 43 42.56 -23.73 -21.85
N GLN A 44 41.31 -23.57 -21.53
CA GLN A 44 40.25 -24.35 -22.20
C GLN A 44 39.25 -23.41 -22.84
N GLN A 45 39.07 -23.63 -24.09
CA GLN A 45 38.30 -22.95 -25.08
C GLN A 45 36.84 -22.74 -24.67
N GLN A 46 36.39 -21.55 -24.99
CA GLN A 46 35.01 -21.13 -25.03
C GLN A 46 34.20 -22.05 -25.96
N LEU A 47 33.23 -22.72 -25.40
CA LEU A 47 32.06 -23.16 -26.14
C LEU A 47 30.90 -22.32 -25.62
N GLN A 48 30.55 -21.28 -26.37
CA GLN A 48 29.31 -20.54 -26.20
C GLN A 48 28.14 -21.42 -26.59
N PRO A 49 27.14 -21.66 -25.77
CA PRO A 49 25.87 -22.12 -26.27
C PRO A 49 25.16 -20.93 -26.90
N GLN A 50 24.96 -21.01 -28.21
CA GLN A 50 24.02 -20.13 -28.93
C GLN A 50 22.65 -20.18 -28.23
N ARG A 51 22.27 -19.10 -27.61
CA ARG A 51 20.87 -18.87 -27.22
C ARG A 51 20.09 -18.63 -28.51
N GLN A 52 19.36 -19.62 -28.91
CA GLN A 52 18.32 -19.50 -29.92
C GLN A 52 17.29 -18.51 -29.39
N ASN A 53 17.20 -17.34 -30.01
CA ASN A 53 16.09 -16.40 -29.86
C ASN A 53 14.83 -17.09 -30.38
N LEU A 54 14.05 -17.65 -29.46
CA LEU A 54 12.64 -17.85 -29.70
C LEU A 54 11.97 -16.47 -29.61
N PRO A 55 11.25 -16.06 -30.65
CA PRO A 55 10.41 -14.86 -30.51
C PRO A 55 9.26 -15.20 -29.56
N SER A 56 9.33 -14.70 -28.33
CA SER A 56 8.17 -14.61 -27.47
C SER A 56 7.14 -13.74 -28.18
N ARG A 57 6.15 -14.40 -28.77
CA ARG A 57 4.91 -13.74 -29.16
C ARG A 57 4.18 -13.35 -27.88
N THR A 58 4.55 -12.22 -27.31
CA THR A 58 3.65 -11.48 -26.46
C THR A 58 2.61 -10.87 -27.40
N ASN A 59 1.44 -11.47 -27.42
CA ASN A 59 0.25 -10.78 -27.88
C ASN A 59 0.01 -9.62 -26.89
N ALA A 60 0.73 -8.54 -27.11
CA ALA A 60 0.34 -7.26 -26.59
C ALA A 60 -0.89 -6.84 -27.38
N SER A 61 -2.05 -7.11 -26.85
CA SER A 61 -3.25 -6.36 -27.21
C SER A 61 -2.86 -4.90 -27.01
N ALA A 62 -2.72 -4.18 -28.12
CA ALA A 62 -2.51 -2.74 -28.12
C ALA A 62 -3.80 -2.10 -27.59
N ASP A 63 -3.93 -2.07 -26.27
CA ASP A 63 -4.84 -1.17 -25.60
C ASP A 63 -4.23 0.22 -25.74
N SER A 64 -4.93 1.10 -26.42
CA SER A 64 -4.56 2.50 -26.60
C SER A 64 -4.70 3.22 -25.23
N SER A 65 -3.86 2.82 -24.30
CA SER A 65 -3.71 3.47 -23.01
C SER A 65 -2.85 4.72 -23.21
N ALA A 66 -3.49 5.88 -23.22
CA ALA A 66 -2.83 7.14 -22.99
C ALA A 66 -1.91 6.97 -21.77
N ASN A 67 -0.65 7.06 -22.01
CA ASN A 67 0.57 7.16 -21.20
C ASN A 67 0.39 7.18 -19.66
N HIS A 68 -0.30 6.18 -19.08
CA HIS A 68 -0.54 6.10 -17.62
C HIS A 68 0.65 5.59 -16.81
N GLY A 69 1.85 5.52 -17.40
CA GLY A 69 3.03 5.05 -16.70
C GLY A 69 2.88 3.58 -16.22
N ASN A 70 3.54 3.26 -15.14
CA ASN A 70 3.51 1.91 -14.57
C ASN A 70 2.20 1.70 -13.78
N ILE A 71 1.38 0.74 -14.21
CA ILE A 71 0.15 0.37 -13.49
C ILE A 71 0.52 -0.54 -12.33
N TYR A 72 0.14 -0.14 -11.12
CA TYR A 72 0.35 -0.91 -9.90
C TYR A 72 -0.84 -1.85 -9.64
N PRO A 73 -0.59 -3.08 -9.19
CA PRO A 73 -1.65 -3.92 -8.65
C PRO A 73 -2.14 -3.36 -7.30
N ILE A 74 -3.42 -3.52 -7.01
CA ILE A 74 -4.03 -3.07 -5.74
C ILE A 74 -3.30 -3.64 -4.53
N GLU A 75 -2.85 -4.90 -4.60
CA GLU A 75 -2.12 -5.58 -3.53
C GLU A 75 -0.76 -4.92 -3.21
N ALA A 76 -0.14 -4.25 -4.18
CA ALA A 76 1.13 -3.56 -3.98
C ALA A 76 1.00 -2.15 -3.39
N LEU A 77 -0.23 -1.66 -3.21
CA LEU A 77 -0.46 -0.35 -2.62
C LEU A 77 -0.13 -0.35 -1.12
N SER A 78 0.54 0.70 -0.68
CA SER A 78 0.87 0.91 0.72
C SER A 78 0.87 2.41 1.05
N PRO A 79 0.78 2.80 2.33
CA PRO A 79 0.88 4.20 2.75
C PRO A 79 2.20 4.88 2.37
N TYR A 80 3.22 4.10 2.03
CA TYR A 80 4.55 4.59 1.62
C TYR A 80 4.68 4.78 0.11
N SER A 81 3.68 4.35 -0.68
CA SER A 81 3.66 4.50 -2.13
C SER A 81 3.22 5.92 -2.50
N HIS A 82 4.11 6.72 -3.10
CA HIS A 82 3.83 8.14 -3.38
C HIS A 82 3.37 8.42 -4.81
N LYS A 83 3.79 7.61 -5.76
CA LYS A 83 3.42 7.76 -7.17
C LYS A 83 2.98 6.41 -7.71
N TRP A 84 1.70 6.28 -7.94
CA TRP A 84 1.11 5.06 -8.45
C TRP A 84 -0.13 5.38 -9.28
N THR A 85 -0.44 4.48 -10.18
CA THR A 85 -1.68 4.44 -10.92
C THR A 85 -2.20 3.02 -10.88
N ILE A 86 -3.45 2.84 -10.55
CA ILE A 86 -4.15 1.56 -10.63
C ILE A 86 -5.16 1.59 -11.76
N LYS A 87 -5.44 0.42 -12.35
CA LYS A 87 -6.55 0.21 -13.29
C LYS A 87 -7.53 -0.74 -12.63
N ALA A 88 -8.69 -0.26 -12.22
CA ALA A 88 -9.63 -1.04 -11.45
C ALA A 88 -11.07 -0.85 -11.89
N ARG A 89 -11.88 -1.89 -11.69
CA ARG A 89 -13.32 -1.87 -11.91
C ARG A 89 -14.05 -1.50 -10.63
N VAL A 90 -15.06 -0.65 -10.74
CA VAL A 90 -15.99 -0.38 -9.63
C VAL A 90 -16.95 -1.55 -9.50
N THR A 91 -16.85 -2.29 -8.41
CA THR A 91 -17.74 -3.45 -8.10
C THR A 91 -18.94 -3.06 -7.28
N TYR A 92 -18.80 -2.02 -6.46
CA TYR A 92 -19.87 -1.52 -5.61
C TYR A 92 -19.71 -0.02 -5.39
N LYS A 93 -20.86 0.68 -5.31
CA LYS A 93 -20.93 2.11 -4.99
C LYS A 93 -21.99 2.36 -3.93
N SER A 94 -21.60 2.92 -2.80
CA SER A 94 -22.56 3.25 -1.73
C SER A 94 -23.40 4.47 -2.09
N PRO A 95 -24.61 4.58 -1.56
CA PRO A 95 -25.30 5.88 -1.54
C PRO A 95 -24.49 6.91 -0.73
N ILE A 96 -24.80 8.19 -0.99
CA ILE A 96 -24.21 9.26 -0.17
C ILE A 96 -24.77 9.14 1.25
N LYS A 97 -23.86 9.11 2.23
CA LYS A 97 -24.17 9.10 3.66
C LYS A 97 -23.79 10.44 4.24
N THR A 98 -24.69 11.02 5.03
CA THR A 98 -24.41 12.24 5.80
C THR A 98 -24.11 11.88 7.25
N TRP A 99 -23.26 12.66 7.89
CA TRP A 99 -22.95 12.53 9.31
C TRP A 99 -22.97 13.89 9.98
N HIS A 100 -23.43 13.91 11.23
CA HIS A 100 -23.46 15.10 12.06
C HIS A 100 -22.70 14.80 13.34
N LYS A 101 -21.82 15.70 13.71
CA LYS A 101 -21.09 15.65 14.95
C LYS A 101 -21.10 17.05 15.57
N GLN A 102 -21.40 17.17 16.84
CA GLN A 102 -21.64 18.39 17.67
C GLN A 102 -21.38 19.76 17.01
N SER A 103 -20.32 19.97 16.27
CA SER A 103 -19.95 21.23 15.62
C SER A 103 -19.62 21.11 14.14
N SER A 104 -19.81 19.92 13.55
CA SER A 104 -19.48 19.69 12.15
C SER A 104 -20.43 18.68 11.52
N GLU A 105 -20.73 18.88 10.27
CA GLU A 105 -21.47 17.95 9.42
C GLU A 105 -20.67 17.64 8.18
N GLY A 106 -20.95 16.52 7.55
CA GLY A 106 -20.31 16.15 6.33
C GLY A 106 -21.05 15.04 5.61
N LYS A 107 -20.60 14.77 4.41
CA LYS A 107 -21.09 13.69 3.58
C LYS A 107 -19.95 12.86 3.05
N LEU A 108 -20.23 11.62 2.75
CA LEU A 108 -19.27 10.70 2.17
C LEU A 108 -19.99 9.67 1.29
N PHE A 109 -19.25 9.14 0.34
CA PHE A 109 -19.60 7.90 -0.35
C PHE A 109 -18.38 6.99 -0.41
N SER A 110 -18.59 5.74 -0.69
CA SER A 110 -17.51 4.78 -0.90
C SER A 110 -17.79 3.90 -2.11
N VAL A 111 -16.72 3.50 -2.77
CA VAL A 111 -16.74 2.51 -3.85
C VAL A 111 -15.75 1.41 -3.54
N ASN A 112 -16.05 0.21 -4.01
CA ASN A 112 -15.09 -0.89 -4.03
C ASN A 112 -14.48 -0.97 -5.42
N LEU A 113 -13.19 -1.10 -5.46
CA LEU A 113 -12.35 -1.16 -6.66
C LEU A 113 -11.71 -2.54 -6.72
N LEU A 114 -11.84 -3.22 -7.85
CA LEU A 114 -11.31 -4.56 -8.10
C LEU A 114 -10.36 -4.55 -9.28
N ASP A 115 -9.21 -5.19 -9.13
CA ASP A 115 -8.31 -5.58 -10.20
C ASP A 115 -8.01 -7.09 -10.14
N GLU A 116 -7.01 -7.54 -10.89
CA GLU A 116 -6.60 -8.96 -10.90
C GLU A 116 -5.95 -9.41 -9.58
N SER A 117 -5.43 -8.48 -8.78
CA SER A 117 -4.71 -8.75 -7.54
C SER A 117 -5.60 -8.75 -6.30
N GLY A 118 -6.67 -7.96 -6.29
CA GLY A 118 -7.55 -7.88 -5.14
C GLY A 118 -8.55 -6.74 -5.21
N GLU A 119 -9.20 -6.50 -4.08
CA GLU A 119 -10.22 -5.47 -3.93
C GLU A 119 -9.84 -4.47 -2.83
N ILE A 120 -10.07 -3.19 -3.09
CA ILE A 120 -9.80 -2.11 -2.14
C ILE A 120 -10.99 -1.15 -2.08
N LYS A 121 -11.27 -0.62 -0.89
CA LYS A 121 -12.28 0.40 -0.69
C LYS A 121 -11.69 1.80 -0.91
N MET A 122 -12.41 2.64 -1.64
CA MET A 122 -12.10 4.05 -1.81
C MET A 122 -13.24 4.91 -1.30
N THR A 123 -12.93 5.97 -0.54
CA THR A 123 -13.92 6.87 0.06
C THR A 123 -13.66 8.31 -0.32
N GLY A 124 -14.72 9.01 -0.74
CA GLY A 124 -14.71 10.45 -0.98
C GLY A 124 -15.54 11.19 0.06
N PHE A 125 -15.00 12.28 0.60
CA PHE A 125 -15.64 13.10 1.62
C PHE A 125 -15.99 14.48 1.05
N ASN A 126 -17.08 15.07 1.52
CA ASN A 126 -17.49 16.44 1.22
C ASN A 126 -17.32 16.85 -0.25
N ALA A 127 -16.33 17.67 -0.56
CA ALA A 127 -16.08 18.16 -1.92
C ALA A 127 -15.75 17.05 -2.92
N GLU A 128 -14.97 16.06 -2.50
CA GLU A 128 -14.62 14.90 -3.32
C GLU A 128 -15.85 14.01 -3.57
N CYS A 129 -16.81 13.99 -2.61
CA CYS A 129 -18.09 13.34 -2.80
C CYS A 129 -18.89 14.02 -3.94
N ASP A 130 -18.94 15.32 -3.97
CA ASP A 130 -19.65 16.06 -5.04
C ASP A 130 -18.99 15.89 -6.41
N ALA A 131 -17.66 15.94 -6.43
CA ALA A 131 -16.90 15.85 -7.67
C ALA A 131 -17.00 14.47 -8.33
N TRP A 132 -16.88 13.41 -7.56
CA TRP A 132 -16.67 12.06 -8.08
C TRP A 132 -17.88 11.13 -8.00
N TYR A 133 -18.89 11.46 -7.18
CA TYR A 133 -20.05 10.59 -7.02
C TYR A 133 -20.76 10.29 -8.35
N ASN A 134 -20.96 11.32 -9.19
CA ASN A 134 -21.64 11.14 -10.47
C ASN A 134 -20.75 10.56 -11.57
N VAL A 135 -19.44 10.65 -11.41
CA VAL A 135 -18.46 10.18 -12.40
C VAL A 135 -18.23 8.69 -12.27
N LEU A 136 -18.08 8.19 -11.03
CA LEU A 136 -17.84 6.78 -10.76
C LEU A 136 -19.13 5.97 -10.91
N GLN A 137 -19.13 5.01 -11.84
CA GLN A 137 -20.27 4.15 -12.13
C GLN A 137 -19.91 2.68 -11.85
N GLU A 138 -20.83 1.94 -11.23
CA GLU A 138 -20.65 0.50 -11.04
C GLU A 138 -20.48 -0.22 -12.38
N GLY A 139 -19.59 -1.21 -12.39
CA GLY A 139 -19.25 -1.99 -13.58
C GLY A 139 -18.22 -1.35 -14.50
N SER A 140 -17.98 -0.06 -14.38
CA SER A 140 -17.02 0.67 -15.21
C SER A 140 -15.59 0.54 -14.69
N VAL A 141 -14.62 0.67 -15.59
CA VAL A 141 -13.19 0.59 -15.29
C VAL A 141 -12.57 1.98 -15.36
N TYR A 142 -11.73 2.29 -14.40
CA TYR A 142 -11.05 3.57 -14.28
C TYR A 142 -9.56 3.40 -14.04
N TYR A 143 -8.78 4.37 -14.54
CA TYR A 143 -7.44 4.64 -14.06
C TYR A 143 -7.55 5.62 -12.89
N ILE A 144 -6.95 5.29 -11.77
CA ILE A 144 -6.93 6.12 -10.56
C ILE A 144 -5.48 6.33 -10.18
N SER A 145 -5.08 7.60 -10.07
CA SER A 145 -3.69 7.97 -9.81
C SER A 145 -3.56 8.78 -8.53
N SER A 146 -2.37 8.69 -7.91
CA SER A 146 -1.98 9.61 -6.83
C SER A 146 -2.06 11.09 -7.32
N PRO A 147 -2.35 12.06 -6.43
CA PRO A 147 -2.38 11.95 -4.98
C PRO A 147 -3.73 11.45 -4.43
N CYS A 148 -3.86 10.17 -4.25
CA CYS A 148 -4.95 9.55 -3.49
C CYS A 148 -4.30 8.88 -2.27
N LYS A 149 -4.83 9.13 -1.09
CA LYS A 149 -4.19 8.71 0.16
C LYS A 149 -4.49 7.25 0.46
N VAL A 150 -3.44 6.47 0.69
CA VAL A 150 -3.55 5.09 1.16
C VAL A 150 -3.50 5.10 2.70
N ASN A 151 -4.54 4.63 3.34
CA ASN A 151 -4.67 4.57 4.80
C ASN A 151 -4.86 3.12 5.26
N MET A 152 -4.65 2.87 6.55
CA MET A 152 -5.06 1.61 7.16
C MET A 152 -6.58 1.48 7.12
N ALA A 153 -7.06 0.33 6.67
CA ALA A 153 -8.49 0.06 6.56
C ALA A 153 -9.15 -0.02 7.94
N LYS A 154 -10.26 0.68 8.08
CA LYS A 154 -11.10 0.59 9.27
C LYS A 154 -12.02 -0.62 9.14
N LYS A 155 -11.60 -1.78 9.64
CA LYS A 155 -12.32 -3.05 9.51
C LYS A 155 -13.78 -2.99 9.97
N GLN A 156 -14.12 -2.12 10.91
CA GLN A 156 -15.50 -1.89 11.34
C GLN A 156 -16.41 -1.28 10.26
N PHE A 157 -15.83 -0.68 9.21
CA PHE A 157 -16.56 -0.04 8.10
C PHE A 157 -16.24 -0.65 6.74
N SER A 158 -15.50 -1.74 6.70
CA SER A 158 -15.14 -2.43 5.46
C SER A 158 -15.29 -3.94 5.62
N ASN A 159 -15.97 -4.55 4.68
CA ASN A 159 -16.10 -6.02 4.60
C ASN A 159 -14.99 -6.64 3.72
N LEU A 160 -14.09 -5.79 3.18
CA LEU A 160 -13.01 -6.24 2.31
C LEU A 160 -11.84 -6.80 3.12
N ASN A 161 -11.17 -7.78 2.53
CA ASN A 161 -10.00 -8.43 3.15
C ASN A 161 -8.69 -7.67 2.89
N ASN A 162 -8.76 -6.40 2.52
CA ASN A 162 -7.58 -5.55 2.34
C ASN A 162 -7.25 -4.81 3.63
N ASP A 163 -5.97 -4.68 3.96
CA ASP A 163 -5.51 -3.96 5.14
C ASP A 163 -5.44 -2.45 4.93
N TYR A 164 -5.64 -2.01 3.69
CA TYR A 164 -5.63 -0.61 3.31
C TYR A 164 -6.94 -0.17 2.71
N GLU A 165 -7.19 1.14 2.75
CA GLU A 165 -8.27 1.83 2.06
C GLU A 165 -7.76 3.11 1.43
N LEU A 166 -8.40 3.54 0.34
CA LEU A 166 -8.08 4.78 -0.35
C LEU A 166 -8.99 5.91 0.13
N ALA A 167 -8.42 7.08 0.31
CA ALA A 167 -9.18 8.31 0.50
C ALA A 167 -8.92 9.26 -0.66
N LEU A 168 -9.98 9.68 -1.33
CA LEU A 168 -9.91 10.69 -2.38
C LEU A 168 -9.41 12.00 -1.81
N GLU A 169 -8.51 12.63 -2.54
CA GLU A 169 -8.01 13.96 -2.26
C GLU A 169 -8.36 14.89 -3.44
N ARG A 170 -8.25 16.19 -3.20
CA ARG A 170 -8.65 17.23 -4.18
C ARG A 170 -8.01 17.07 -5.55
N ASP A 171 -6.76 16.65 -5.58
CA ASP A 171 -5.96 16.52 -6.80
C ASP A 171 -5.91 15.09 -7.34
N THR A 172 -6.74 14.18 -6.80
CA THR A 172 -6.84 12.80 -7.31
C THR A 172 -7.30 12.81 -8.76
N VAL A 173 -6.57 12.12 -9.62
CA VAL A 173 -6.91 11.97 -11.03
C VAL A 173 -7.63 10.66 -11.26
N ILE A 174 -8.83 10.72 -11.84
CA ILE A 174 -9.63 9.53 -12.20
C ILE A 174 -10.04 9.67 -13.67
N GLU A 175 -9.67 8.68 -14.47
CA GLU A 175 -9.99 8.65 -15.89
C GLU A 175 -10.71 7.35 -16.25
N ALA A 176 -11.84 7.47 -16.95
CA ALA A 176 -12.58 6.31 -17.41
C ALA A 176 -11.82 5.60 -18.54
N VAL A 177 -11.70 4.28 -18.44
CA VAL A 177 -11.20 3.46 -19.54
C VAL A 177 -12.26 3.40 -20.61
N ARG A 178 -11.99 4.05 -21.75
CA ARG A 178 -12.87 3.95 -22.92
C ARG A 178 -12.60 2.63 -23.61
N CYS A 179 -13.58 1.74 -23.66
CA CYS A 179 -13.54 0.63 -24.60
C CYS A 179 -13.64 1.24 -26.00
N PRO A 180 -12.70 0.96 -26.91
CA PRO A 180 -12.94 1.24 -28.32
C PRO A 180 -14.07 0.30 -28.77
N CYS A 181 -15.21 0.88 -29.17
CA CYS A 181 -16.28 0.17 -29.85
C CYS A 181 -15.82 -0.24 -31.26
#